data_57fe2c32813722d1dd5978a52e3c2142
#
_entry.id   57fe2c32813722d1dd5978a52e3c2142
#
_cell.length_a   1.000
_cell.length_b   1.000
_cell.length_c   1.000
_cell.angle_alpha   90.00
_cell.angle_beta   90.00
_cell.angle_gamma   90.00
#
_symmetry.space_group_name_H-M   'P 1'
#
loop_
_entity.id
_entity.type
_entity.pdbx_description
1 polymer ?
#
loop_
_entity_poly.entity_id
_entity_poly.type
_entity_poly.pdbx_seq_one_letter_code
_entity_poly.pdbx_strand_id
1 'polypeptide(L)'
;FTHYHGDHISGLPGLLLTMGNADRTEPLTLVGPRGLERVVSALRVIAPELPFEIKFIEITKPEEVLELNGYRITAFRVNHNVTCYGYTLEILRQGKFSPDSAREHEIPLKFWNPLQKGQTVEDEGRIYTPDMVLGPPRKGIKLTYTTDTRPTESILRNAKDSDLFICEGMYGEDDKIEKAKGYKHMTFREAATLAREAEVGEMWLTHYSPSLVRPDDYMDT
;
A
#
# COMPACT_ATOMS: atom_id res chain seq x y z
N PHE A 1 6.27 -5.62 3.19
CA PHE A 1 7.70 -5.28 3.07
C PHE A 1 8.05 -4.99 1.64
N THR A 2 8.82 -3.93 1.41
CA THR A 2 9.30 -3.57 0.08
C THR A 2 10.46 -4.47 -0.34
N HIS A 3 11.42 -4.70 0.56
CA HIS A 3 12.61 -5.55 0.37
C HIS A 3 13.23 -5.93 1.73
N TYR A 4 14.39 -6.62 1.72
CA TYR A 4 14.97 -7.19 2.94
C TYR A 4 16.37 -6.65 3.28
N HIS A 5 16.66 -5.37 2.97
CA HIS A 5 17.82 -4.73 3.57
C HIS A 5 17.61 -4.54 5.08
N GLY A 6 18.69 -4.52 5.84
CA GLY A 6 18.63 -4.52 7.30
C GLY A 6 17.85 -3.35 7.89
N ASP A 7 18.05 -2.16 7.36
CA ASP A 7 17.39 -0.93 7.78
C ASP A 7 15.87 -0.91 7.54
N HIS A 8 15.35 -1.83 6.70
CA HIS A 8 13.91 -1.96 6.42
C HIS A 8 13.22 -3.10 7.17
N ILE A 9 13.97 -4.09 7.70
CA ILE A 9 13.34 -5.27 8.32
C ILE A 9 13.87 -5.62 9.71
N SER A 10 15.04 -5.12 10.13
CA SER A 10 15.64 -5.51 11.43
C SER A 10 14.78 -5.14 12.64
N GLY A 11 13.91 -4.15 12.55
CA GLY A 11 12.98 -3.78 13.62
C GLY A 11 11.78 -4.71 13.80
N LEU A 12 11.55 -5.65 12.87
CA LEU A 12 10.37 -6.52 12.89
C LEU A 12 10.23 -7.36 14.17
N PRO A 13 11.27 -8.04 14.70
CA PRO A 13 11.12 -8.81 15.94
C PRO A 13 10.60 -7.97 17.11
N GLY A 14 11.14 -6.77 17.28
CA GLY A 14 10.69 -5.84 18.32
C GLY A 14 9.23 -5.40 18.14
N LEU A 15 8.82 -5.12 16.90
CA LEU A 15 7.43 -4.79 16.58
C LEU A 15 6.50 -5.96 16.92
N LEU A 16 6.84 -7.19 16.53
CA LEU A 16 6.03 -8.37 16.81
C LEU A 16 5.86 -8.62 18.32
N LEU A 17 6.94 -8.46 19.10
CA LEU A 17 6.88 -8.55 20.57
C LEU A 17 5.99 -7.45 21.17
N THR A 18 6.11 -6.21 20.67
CA THR A 18 5.25 -5.11 21.11
C THR A 18 3.78 -5.38 20.84
N MET A 19 3.46 -5.92 19.65
CA MET A 19 2.09 -6.31 19.29
C MET A 19 1.55 -7.42 20.20
N GLY A 20 2.39 -8.41 20.54
CA GLY A 20 2.03 -9.47 21.48
C GLY A 20 1.80 -8.96 22.90
N ASN A 21 2.65 -8.04 23.38
CA ASN A 21 2.51 -7.40 24.69
C ASN A 21 1.29 -6.46 24.77
N ALA A 22 0.75 -6.04 23.63
CA ALA A 22 -0.51 -5.30 23.53
C ALA A 22 -1.73 -6.22 23.37
N ASP A 23 -1.64 -7.46 23.84
CA ASP A 23 -2.70 -8.47 23.87
C ASP A 23 -3.28 -8.84 22.49
N ARG A 24 -2.51 -8.65 21.40
CA ARG A 24 -2.95 -9.10 20.09
C ARG A 24 -2.98 -10.62 20.04
N THR A 25 -4.11 -11.19 19.67
CA THR A 25 -4.32 -12.64 19.44
C THR A 25 -4.72 -12.97 18.01
N GLU A 26 -5.23 -11.98 17.25
CA GLU A 26 -5.64 -12.17 15.86
C GLU A 26 -4.43 -12.36 14.95
N PRO A 27 -4.56 -13.24 13.93
CA PRO A 27 -3.50 -13.49 12.98
C PRO A 27 -2.97 -12.20 12.32
N LEU A 28 -1.66 -12.13 12.11
CA LEU A 28 -1.00 -11.05 11.39
C LEU A 28 -0.57 -11.54 10.00
N THR A 29 -1.03 -10.87 8.95
CA THR A 29 -0.59 -11.15 7.59
C THR A 29 0.59 -10.27 7.23
N LEU A 30 1.71 -10.87 6.86
CA LEU A 30 2.88 -10.20 6.32
C LEU A 30 2.94 -10.42 4.81
N VAL A 31 3.15 -9.34 4.07
CA VAL A 31 3.27 -9.34 2.61
C VAL A 31 4.65 -8.83 2.22
N GLY A 32 5.32 -9.48 1.28
CA GLY A 32 6.64 -9.05 0.81
C GLY A 32 7.18 -9.87 -0.35
N PRO A 33 8.37 -9.55 -0.84
CA PRO A 33 9.03 -10.29 -1.91
C PRO A 33 9.22 -11.77 -1.57
N ARG A 34 9.48 -12.58 -2.60
CA ARG A 34 9.82 -14.00 -2.43
C ARG A 34 10.93 -14.21 -1.39
N GLY A 35 10.75 -15.17 -0.50
CA GLY A 35 11.65 -15.48 0.61
C GLY A 35 11.26 -14.81 1.93
N LEU A 36 10.07 -14.18 2.00
CA LEU A 36 9.55 -13.49 3.19
C LEU A 36 9.54 -14.40 4.42
N GLU A 37 8.92 -15.58 4.30
CA GLU A 37 8.82 -16.53 5.41
C GLU A 37 10.21 -16.94 5.94
N ARG A 38 11.15 -17.22 5.05
CA ARG A 38 12.52 -17.59 5.42
C ARG A 38 13.23 -16.47 6.20
N VAL A 39 13.13 -15.22 5.71
CA VAL A 39 13.78 -14.07 6.34
C VAL A 39 13.15 -13.77 7.69
N VAL A 40 11.81 -13.72 7.77
CA VAL A 40 11.10 -13.47 9.02
C VAL A 40 11.37 -14.57 10.05
N SER A 41 11.38 -15.85 9.64
CA SER A 41 11.69 -16.96 10.54
C SER A 41 13.12 -16.88 11.10
N ALA A 42 14.09 -16.46 10.29
CA ALA A 42 15.45 -16.23 10.76
C ALA A 42 15.55 -15.07 11.78
N LEU A 43 14.87 -13.97 11.53
CA LEU A 43 14.83 -12.83 12.45
C LEU A 43 14.11 -13.17 13.77
N ARG A 44 13.09 -14.02 13.71
CA ARG A 44 12.30 -14.43 14.87
C ARG A 44 13.02 -15.36 15.85
N VAL A 45 14.23 -15.79 15.60
CA VAL A 45 15.05 -16.54 16.58
C VAL A 45 15.13 -15.80 17.92
N ILE A 46 15.09 -14.45 17.92
CA ILE A 46 15.10 -13.62 19.13
C ILE A 46 13.69 -13.30 19.66
N ALA A 47 12.62 -13.71 18.97
CA ALA A 47 11.22 -13.53 19.34
C ALA A 47 10.42 -14.80 18.95
N PRO A 48 10.75 -15.98 19.52
CA PRO A 48 10.23 -17.26 19.03
C PRO A 48 8.74 -17.46 19.33
N GLU A 49 8.28 -16.96 20.47
CA GLU A 49 6.89 -17.13 20.93
C GLU A 49 6.10 -15.84 20.74
N LEU A 50 4.96 -15.97 20.09
CA LEU A 50 3.99 -14.88 19.88
C LEU A 50 2.58 -15.41 20.19
N PRO A 51 1.70 -14.60 20.80
CA PRO A 51 0.33 -15.01 21.11
C PRO A 51 -0.59 -15.04 19.87
N PHE A 52 -0.08 -14.80 18.68
CA PHE A 52 -0.80 -14.79 17.40
C PHE A 52 -0.04 -15.51 16.28
N GLU A 53 -0.77 -16.02 15.32
CA GLU A 53 -0.25 -16.62 14.10
C GLU A 53 0.29 -15.56 13.13
N ILE A 54 1.38 -15.86 12.42
CA ILE A 54 1.84 -15.07 11.27
C ILE A 54 1.49 -15.80 9.98
N LYS A 55 0.77 -15.12 9.09
CA LYS A 55 0.46 -15.58 7.73
C LYS A 55 1.36 -14.85 6.73
N PHE A 56 1.90 -15.58 5.75
CA PHE A 56 2.81 -15.03 4.76
C PHE A 56 2.17 -15.01 3.38
N ILE A 57 2.32 -13.86 2.68
CA ILE A 57 1.98 -13.72 1.26
C ILE A 57 3.23 -13.24 0.54
N GLU A 58 3.81 -14.10 -0.28
CA GLU A 58 5.00 -13.79 -1.08
C GLU A 58 4.61 -13.28 -2.46
N ILE A 59 5.06 -12.07 -2.80
CA ILE A 59 4.90 -11.48 -4.12
C ILE A 59 5.95 -12.09 -5.06
N THR A 60 5.49 -12.69 -6.15
CA THR A 60 6.34 -13.40 -7.10
C THR A 60 6.31 -12.82 -8.51
N LYS A 61 5.27 -12.05 -8.86
CA LYS A 61 5.09 -11.42 -10.17
C LYS A 61 5.63 -9.98 -10.17
N PRO A 62 5.97 -9.43 -11.34
CA PRO A 62 6.36 -8.02 -11.45
C PRO A 62 5.28 -7.05 -10.96
N GLU A 63 4.01 -7.42 -11.11
CA GLU A 63 2.86 -6.72 -10.57
C GLU A 63 1.83 -7.73 -10.08
N GLU A 64 1.29 -7.54 -8.89
CA GLU A 64 0.33 -8.45 -8.26
C GLU A 64 -0.68 -7.68 -7.43
N VAL A 65 -1.96 -8.01 -7.61
CA VAL A 65 -3.07 -7.39 -6.88
C VAL A 65 -3.56 -8.34 -5.79
N LEU A 66 -3.69 -7.83 -4.59
CA LEU A 66 -4.20 -8.54 -3.43
C LEU A 66 -5.46 -7.81 -2.91
N GLU A 67 -6.47 -8.57 -2.54
CA GLU A 67 -7.65 -8.06 -1.82
C GLU A 67 -7.55 -8.53 -0.37
N LEU A 68 -7.23 -7.63 0.53
CA LEU A 68 -7.01 -7.93 1.95
C LEU A 68 -7.85 -7.00 2.83
N ASN A 69 -8.72 -7.57 3.67
CA ASN A 69 -9.52 -6.82 4.65
C ASN A 69 -10.33 -5.65 4.06
N GLY A 70 -10.81 -5.78 2.81
CA GLY A 70 -11.56 -4.74 2.12
C GLY A 70 -10.69 -3.64 1.47
N TYR A 71 -9.37 -3.81 1.48
CA TYR A 71 -8.42 -2.98 0.76
C TYR A 71 -7.94 -3.72 -0.50
N ARG A 72 -7.78 -2.97 -1.59
CA ARG A 72 -7.04 -3.42 -2.77
C ARG A 72 -5.60 -2.96 -2.62
N ILE A 73 -4.66 -3.90 -2.71
CA ILE A 73 -3.23 -3.62 -2.62
C ILE A 73 -2.58 -4.09 -3.92
N THR A 74 -2.00 -3.16 -4.67
CA THR A 74 -1.18 -3.49 -5.85
C THR A 74 0.28 -3.41 -5.45
N ALA A 75 0.98 -4.55 -5.47
CA ALA A 75 2.42 -4.62 -5.37
C ALA A 75 3.02 -4.52 -6.77
N PHE A 76 3.99 -3.65 -6.99
CA PHE A 76 4.63 -3.45 -8.30
C PHE A 76 6.15 -3.35 -8.18
N ARG A 77 6.86 -3.99 -9.11
CA ARG A 77 8.33 -4.04 -9.11
C ARG A 77 8.92 -2.64 -9.34
N VAL A 78 9.93 -2.29 -8.54
CA VAL A 78 10.72 -1.07 -8.68
C VAL A 78 12.19 -1.40 -8.93
N ASN A 79 13.02 -0.39 -9.18
CA ASN A 79 14.42 -0.56 -9.61
C ASN A 79 15.40 -0.32 -8.47
N HIS A 80 15.71 -1.39 -7.73
CA HIS A 80 16.73 -1.37 -6.67
C HIS A 80 17.75 -2.49 -6.84
N ASN A 81 18.77 -2.54 -5.98
CA ASN A 81 19.86 -3.53 -6.02
C ASN A 81 19.40 -4.95 -5.68
N VAL A 82 18.32 -5.08 -4.95
CA VAL A 82 17.64 -6.34 -4.62
C VAL A 82 16.21 -6.33 -5.14
N THR A 83 15.50 -7.46 -5.03
CA THR A 83 14.07 -7.50 -5.33
C THR A 83 13.33 -6.54 -4.41
N CYS A 84 12.75 -5.49 -4.99
CA CYS A 84 12.05 -4.43 -4.28
C CYS A 84 10.71 -4.13 -4.94
N TYR A 85 9.69 -3.85 -4.13
CA TYR A 85 8.34 -3.51 -4.57
C TYR A 85 7.90 -2.18 -3.96
N GLY A 86 7.18 -1.40 -4.77
CA GLY A 86 6.27 -0.38 -4.29
C GLY A 86 4.89 -0.97 -4.06
N TYR A 87 4.04 -0.25 -3.33
CA TYR A 87 2.68 -0.65 -3.02
C TYR A 87 1.71 0.49 -3.24
N THR A 88 0.60 0.19 -3.91
CA THR A 88 -0.56 1.08 -3.94
C THR A 88 -1.68 0.47 -3.11
N LEU A 89 -2.18 1.21 -2.15
CA LEU A 89 -3.34 0.87 -1.34
C LEU A 89 -4.55 1.66 -1.82
N GLU A 90 -5.63 0.96 -2.15
CA GLU A 90 -6.89 1.59 -2.55
C GLU A 90 -8.03 1.17 -1.62
N ILE A 91 -8.77 2.17 -1.13
CA ILE A 91 -10.03 1.98 -0.41
C ILE A 91 -11.14 2.35 -1.39
N LEU A 92 -11.79 1.34 -1.93
CA LEU A 92 -12.90 1.55 -2.85
C LEU A 92 -14.15 1.96 -2.08
N ARG A 93 -14.86 2.98 -2.56
CA ARG A 93 -16.09 3.46 -1.93
C ARG A 93 -17.27 3.19 -2.85
N GLN A 94 -18.19 2.39 -2.35
CA GLN A 94 -19.46 2.14 -3.02
C GLN A 94 -20.27 3.44 -3.19
N GLY A 95 -21.17 3.44 -4.15
CA GLY A 95 -22.15 4.50 -4.33
C GLY A 95 -22.99 4.74 -3.07
N LYS A 96 -23.64 5.88 -3.01
CA LYS A 96 -24.55 6.19 -1.92
C LYS A 96 -25.79 5.28 -2.05
N PHE A 97 -26.15 4.61 -0.97
CA PHE A 97 -27.37 3.81 -0.91
C PHE A 97 -28.62 4.70 -1.01
N SER A 98 -29.57 4.29 -1.85
CA SER A 98 -30.85 4.96 -2.07
C SER A 98 -31.99 4.15 -1.43
N PRO A 99 -32.53 4.58 -0.28
CA PRO A 99 -33.72 3.96 0.31
C PRO A 99 -34.93 4.01 -0.62
N ASP A 100 -35.04 5.05 -1.43
CA ASP A 100 -36.17 5.24 -2.35
C ASP A 100 -36.12 4.21 -3.49
N SER A 101 -34.94 4.02 -4.10
CA SER A 101 -34.74 2.95 -5.09
C SER A 101 -34.98 1.56 -4.49
N ALA A 102 -34.56 1.34 -3.24
CA ALA A 102 -34.82 0.06 -2.58
C ALA A 102 -36.33 -0.20 -2.37
N ARG A 103 -37.11 0.84 -2.06
CA ARG A 103 -38.56 0.75 -1.98
C ARG A 103 -39.22 0.55 -3.34
N GLU A 104 -38.77 1.28 -4.36
CA GLU A 104 -39.27 1.18 -5.74
C GLU A 104 -39.07 -0.22 -6.31
N HIS A 105 -37.92 -0.85 -6.00
CA HIS A 105 -37.62 -2.24 -6.38
C HIS A 105 -38.21 -3.28 -5.43
N GLU A 106 -39.00 -2.86 -4.44
CA GLU A 106 -39.65 -3.73 -3.43
C GLU A 106 -38.65 -4.61 -2.69
N ILE A 107 -37.43 -4.11 -2.40
CA ILE A 107 -36.37 -4.85 -1.75
C ILE A 107 -36.64 -4.95 -0.25
N PRO A 108 -36.73 -6.17 0.34
CA PRO A 108 -36.92 -6.34 1.77
C PRO A 108 -35.82 -5.69 2.61
N LEU A 109 -36.16 -5.05 3.73
CA LEU A 109 -35.20 -4.37 4.61
C LEU A 109 -34.01 -5.24 5.04
N LYS A 110 -34.23 -6.55 5.19
CA LYS A 110 -33.18 -7.53 5.54
C LYS A 110 -32.01 -7.54 4.55
N PHE A 111 -32.21 -7.12 3.29
CA PHE A 111 -31.19 -7.10 2.23
C PHE A 111 -30.52 -5.76 2.02
N TRP A 112 -30.99 -4.68 2.65
CA TRP A 112 -30.43 -3.35 2.45
C TRP A 112 -28.95 -3.27 2.85
N ASN A 113 -28.57 -3.83 4.01
CA ASN A 113 -27.19 -3.82 4.47
C ASN A 113 -26.26 -4.68 3.60
N PRO A 114 -26.58 -5.93 3.23
CA PRO A 114 -25.81 -6.67 2.23
C PRO A 114 -25.61 -5.93 0.90
N LEU A 115 -26.68 -5.39 0.32
CA LEU A 115 -26.63 -4.63 -0.92
C LEU A 115 -25.79 -3.35 -0.79
N GLN A 116 -25.90 -2.63 0.33
CA GLN A 116 -25.07 -1.46 0.63
C GLN A 116 -23.58 -1.81 0.69
N LYS A 117 -23.25 -3.05 1.08
CA LYS A 117 -21.87 -3.57 1.10
C LYS A 117 -21.42 -4.14 -0.24
N GLY A 118 -22.22 -4.00 -1.29
CA GLY A 118 -21.88 -4.49 -2.62
C GLY A 118 -22.14 -6.01 -2.83
N GLN A 119 -22.90 -6.64 -1.96
CA GLN A 119 -23.23 -8.06 -2.06
C GLN A 119 -24.53 -8.26 -2.85
N THR A 120 -24.52 -9.18 -3.82
CA THR A 120 -25.75 -9.66 -4.46
C THR A 120 -26.44 -10.65 -3.54
N VAL A 121 -27.77 -10.58 -3.43
CA VAL A 121 -28.58 -11.48 -2.61
C VAL A 121 -29.69 -12.08 -3.45
N GLU A 122 -30.10 -13.32 -3.12
CA GLU A 122 -31.20 -14.04 -3.75
C GLU A 122 -32.22 -14.41 -2.68
N ASP A 123 -33.50 -14.23 -3.01
CA ASP A 123 -34.64 -14.60 -2.16
C ASP A 123 -35.80 -15.06 -3.04
N GLU A 124 -36.31 -16.26 -2.81
CA GLU A 124 -37.44 -16.86 -3.54
C GLU A 124 -37.31 -16.82 -5.07
N GLY A 125 -36.07 -16.97 -5.59
CA GLY A 125 -35.77 -16.95 -7.02
C GLY A 125 -35.65 -15.54 -7.62
N ARG A 126 -35.76 -14.48 -6.81
CA ARG A 126 -35.51 -13.09 -7.22
C ARG A 126 -34.10 -12.67 -6.79
N ILE A 127 -33.32 -12.14 -7.72
CA ILE A 127 -31.96 -11.68 -7.48
C ILE A 127 -31.99 -10.16 -7.30
N TYR A 128 -31.40 -9.68 -6.23
CA TYR A 128 -31.20 -8.26 -5.96
C TYR A 128 -29.71 -7.94 -6.05
N THR A 129 -29.37 -6.94 -6.84
CA THR A 129 -27.98 -6.54 -7.10
C THR A 129 -27.71 -5.15 -6.54
N PRO A 130 -26.45 -4.84 -6.16
CA PRO A 130 -26.07 -3.54 -5.60
C PRO A 130 -26.44 -2.33 -6.46
N ASP A 131 -26.36 -2.45 -7.77
CA ASP A 131 -26.67 -1.40 -8.75
C ASP A 131 -28.15 -0.96 -8.71
N MET A 132 -29.07 -1.82 -8.22
CA MET A 132 -30.48 -1.47 -8.02
C MET A 132 -30.67 -0.40 -6.94
N VAL A 133 -29.71 -0.24 -6.02
CA VAL A 133 -29.85 0.60 -4.82
C VAL A 133 -28.66 1.53 -4.57
N LEU A 134 -27.54 1.34 -5.29
CA LEU A 134 -26.37 2.19 -5.16
C LEU A 134 -26.30 3.18 -6.31
N GLY A 135 -26.05 4.43 -5.98
CA GLY A 135 -25.67 5.46 -6.96
C GLY A 135 -24.28 5.19 -7.56
N PRO A 136 -23.75 6.10 -8.37
CA PRO A 136 -22.42 5.95 -8.97
C PRO A 136 -21.34 5.77 -7.91
N PRO A 137 -20.27 5.03 -8.22
CA PRO A 137 -19.13 4.88 -7.33
C PRO A 137 -18.60 6.24 -6.89
N ARG A 138 -18.21 6.37 -5.62
CA ARG A 138 -17.64 7.60 -5.07
C ARG A 138 -16.11 7.51 -5.15
N LYS A 139 -15.46 8.68 -5.23
CA LYS A 139 -14.00 8.72 -5.12
C LYS A 139 -13.57 7.99 -3.84
N GLY A 140 -12.72 6.98 -4.00
CA GLY A 140 -12.07 6.25 -2.91
C GLY A 140 -10.90 7.02 -2.33
N ILE A 141 -10.02 6.31 -1.66
CA ILE A 141 -8.71 6.81 -1.21
C ILE A 141 -7.65 5.95 -1.89
N LYS A 142 -6.65 6.59 -2.48
CA LYS A 142 -5.51 5.93 -3.09
C LYS A 142 -4.22 6.45 -2.47
N LEU A 143 -3.43 5.55 -1.87
CA LEU A 143 -2.12 5.83 -1.32
C LEU A 143 -1.09 4.97 -2.05
N THR A 144 -0.03 5.59 -2.56
CA THR A 144 1.11 4.87 -3.14
C THR A 144 2.36 5.10 -2.29
N TYR A 145 3.07 4.01 -2.01
CA TYR A 145 4.30 4.00 -1.24
C TYR A 145 5.44 3.35 -2.03
N THR A 146 6.55 4.06 -2.13
CA THR A 146 7.81 3.52 -2.63
C THR A 146 8.95 3.94 -1.70
N THR A 147 9.95 3.09 -1.59
CA THR A 147 11.22 3.40 -0.95
C THR A 147 12.35 3.17 -1.96
N ASP A 148 13.46 2.66 -1.59
CA ASP A 148 14.70 2.45 -2.33
C ASP A 148 14.49 2.08 -3.81
N THR A 149 14.60 3.07 -4.69
CA THR A 149 14.39 2.87 -6.12
C THR A 149 14.90 4.02 -6.96
N ARG A 150 15.24 3.73 -8.21
CA ARG A 150 15.28 4.74 -9.28
C ARG A 150 13.88 5.04 -9.81
N PRO A 151 13.64 6.21 -10.43
CA PRO A 151 12.40 6.47 -11.17
C PRO A 151 12.11 5.35 -12.18
N THR A 152 10.86 4.90 -12.23
CA THR A 152 10.40 3.88 -13.18
C THR A 152 8.99 4.17 -13.68
N GLU A 153 8.67 3.67 -14.88
CA GLU A 153 7.32 3.71 -15.44
C GLU A 153 6.29 3.01 -14.54
N SER A 154 6.70 1.97 -13.80
CA SER A 154 5.80 1.28 -12.88
C SER A 154 5.40 2.18 -11.71
N ILE A 155 6.28 3.03 -11.21
CA ILE A 155 5.95 4.03 -10.19
C ILE A 155 4.97 5.04 -10.76
N LEU A 156 5.28 5.63 -11.92
CA LEU A 156 4.43 6.64 -12.56
C LEU A 156 3.01 6.12 -12.77
N ARG A 157 2.89 4.91 -13.35
CA ARG A 157 1.59 4.28 -13.60
C ARG A 157 0.80 4.00 -12.32
N ASN A 158 1.46 3.45 -11.30
CA ASN A 158 0.78 3.07 -10.06
C ASN A 158 0.51 4.26 -9.13
N ALA A 159 1.36 5.30 -9.14
CA ALA A 159 1.13 6.52 -8.37
C ALA A 159 0.11 7.47 -9.01
N LYS A 160 -0.24 7.28 -10.29
CA LYS A 160 -1.17 8.17 -10.99
C LYS A 160 -2.45 8.40 -10.20
N ASP A 161 -2.83 9.69 -10.04
CA ASP A 161 -4.03 10.16 -9.32
C ASP A 161 -4.10 9.70 -7.84
N SER A 162 -2.96 9.35 -7.20
CA SER A 162 -2.92 9.04 -5.78
C SER A 162 -3.28 10.28 -4.96
N ASP A 163 -4.10 10.09 -3.91
CA ASP A 163 -4.36 11.16 -2.94
C ASP A 163 -3.11 11.49 -2.14
N LEU A 164 -2.29 10.46 -1.84
CA LEU A 164 -1.00 10.59 -1.21
C LEU A 164 0.03 9.66 -1.87
N PHE A 165 1.18 10.22 -2.23
CA PHE A 165 2.36 9.47 -2.67
C PHE A 165 3.49 9.63 -1.66
N ILE A 166 3.85 8.55 -0.98
CA ILE A 166 5.00 8.50 -0.09
C ILE A 166 6.17 7.91 -0.89
N CYS A 167 7.20 8.69 -1.09
CA CYS A 167 8.33 8.35 -1.95
C CYS A 167 9.65 8.59 -1.25
N GLU A 168 10.67 7.81 -1.59
CA GLU A 168 12.02 8.14 -1.14
C GLU A 168 12.50 9.47 -1.73
N GLY A 169 13.36 10.13 -0.97
CA GLY A 169 14.19 11.23 -1.44
C GLY A 169 15.51 11.17 -0.69
N MET A 170 16.45 10.35 -1.18
CA MET A 170 17.73 10.13 -0.49
C MET A 170 18.60 11.37 -0.48
N TYR A 171 18.60 12.14 -1.58
CA TYR A 171 19.50 13.28 -1.76
C TYR A 171 18.73 14.56 -2.10
N GLY A 172 18.97 15.62 -1.32
CA GLY A 172 18.40 16.95 -1.59
C GLY A 172 19.06 17.64 -2.80
N GLU A 173 20.38 17.48 -2.93
CA GLU A 173 21.16 18.17 -3.96
C GLU A 173 21.09 17.47 -5.31
N ASP A 174 20.87 18.24 -6.39
CA ASP A 174 20.86 17.73 -7.76
C ASP A 174 22.23 17.21 -8.25
N ASP A 175 23.32 17.73 -7.71
CA ASP A 175 24.68 17.27 -8.03
C ASP A 175 24.97 15.83 -7.55
N LYS A 176 24.11 15.29 -6.66
CA LYS A 176 24.18 13.90 -6.20
C LYS A 176 23.54 12.89 -7.15
N ILE A 177 23.08 13.32 -8.32
CA ILE A 177 22.37 12.43 -9.28
C ILE A 177 23.19 11.17 -9.64
N GLU A 178 24.52 11.31 -9.86
CA GLU A 178 25.35 10.15 -10.19
C GLU A 178 25.49 9.18 -9.00
N LYS A 179 25.53 9.71 -7.77
CA LYS A 179 25.49 8.91 -6.56
C LYS A 179 24.15 8.20 -6.41
N ALA A 180 23.05 8.92 -6.63
CA ALA A 180 21.71 8.35 -6.62
C ALA A 180 21.56 7.19 -7.61
N LYS A 181 22.06 7.35 -8.85
CA LYS A 181 22.09 6.28 -9.86
C LYS A 181 22.91 5.07 -9.41
N GLY A 182 24.10 5.30 -8.85
CA GLY A 182 25.02 4.25 -8.43
C GLY A 182 24.45 3.38 -7.31
N TYR A 183 23.74 3.98 -6.34
CA TYR A 183 23.14 3.29 -5.21
C TYR A 183 21.67 2.93 -5.39
N LYS A 184 21.08 3.26 -6.54
CA LYS A 184 19.67 2.98 -6.87
C LYS A 184 18.68 3.72 -5.96
N HIS A 185 18.93 5.01 -5.76
CA HIS A 185 18.07 5.96 -5.03
C HIS A 185 17.69 7.16 -5.91
N MET A 186 16.89 8.08 -5.36
CA MET A 186 16.44 9.30 -6.05
C MET A 186 16.92 10.57 -5.36
N THR A 187 17.01 11.65 -6.16
CA THR A 187 17.04 13.01 -5.62
C THR A 187 15.64 13.52 -5.35
N PHE A 188 15.51 14.59 -4.56
CA PHE A 188 14.22 15.26 -4.30
C PHE A 188 13.56 15.70 -5.60
N ARG A 189 14.32 16.26 -6.53
CA ARG A 189 13.82 16.68 -7.86
C ARG A 189 13.27 15.51 -8.69
N GLU A 190 13.91 14.36 -8.66
CA GLU A 190 13.40 13.17 -9.35
C GLU A 190 12.09 12.68 -8.73
N ALA A 191 11.99 12.65 -7.40
CA ALA A 191 10.77 12.29 -6.70
C ALA A 191 9.63 13.28 -6.97
N ALA A 192 9.92 14.60 -6.94
CA ALA A 192 8.96 15.65 -7.25
C ALA A 192 8.49 15.58 -8.73
N THR A 193 9.40 15.23 -9.64
CA THR A 193 9.04 15.03 -11.05
C THR A 193 8.06 13.88 -11.22
N LEU A 194 8.32 12.72 -10.58
CA LEU A 194 7.39 11.59 -10.58
C LEU A 194 6.01 11.98 -10.01
N ALA A 195 5.98 12.69 -8.88
CA ALA A 195 4.74 13.13 -8.25
C ALA A 195 3.92 14.04 -9.17
N ARG A 196 4.57 15.01 -9.81
CA ARG A 196 3.93 15.92 -10.78
C ARG A 196 3.40 15.17 -12.00
N GLU A 197 4.18 14.28 -12.60
CA GLU A 197 3.79 13.52 -13.79
C GLU A 197 2.68 12.51 -13.48
N ALA A 198 2.65 11.96 -12.26
CA ALA A 198 1.61 11.09 -11.77
C ALA A 198 0.35 11.84 -11.29
N GLU A 199 0.35 13.18 -11.31
CA GLU A 199 -0.78 14.02 -10.90
C GLU A 199 -1.27 13.69 -9.48
N VAL A 200 -0.35 13.43 -8.53
CA VAL A 200 -0.70 13.08 -7.16
C VAL A 200 -1.24 14.30 -6.40
N GLY A 201 -2.16 14.07 -5.45
CA GLY A 201 -2.75 15.14 -4.64
C GLY A 201 -1.76 15.71 -3.62
N GLU A 202 -0.98 14.86 -2.98
CA GLU A 202 0.04 15.22 -1.99
C GLU A 202 1.22 14.26 -2.10
N MET A 203 2.44 14.76 -1.85
CA MET A 203 3.64 13.93 -1.78
C MET A 203 4.34 14.12 -0.44
N TRP A 204 4.74 13.00 0.16
CA TRP A 204 5.64 12.98 1.32
C TRP A 204 6.97 12.35 0.92
N LEU A 205 8.06 13.04 1.22
CA LEU A 205 9.40 12.47 1.08
C LEU A 205 9.80 11.71 2.35
N THR A 206 10.48 10.61 2.17
CA THR A 206 11.02 9.77 3.24
C THR A 206 12.40 9.23 2.85
N HIS A 207 13.01 8.42 3.69
CA HIS A 207 14.28 7.74 3.41
C HIS A 207 15.44 8.70 3.08
N TYR A 208 15.56 9.77 3.86
CA TYR A 208 16.64 10.73 3.71
C TYR A 208 18.01 10.13 4.02
N SER A 209 19.04 10.55 3.26
CA SER A 209 20.42 10.23 3.61
C SER A 209 20.73 10.69 5.03
N PRO A 210 21.41 9.90 5.86
CA PRO A 210 21.89 10.36 7.18
C PRO A 210 22.77 11.60 7.13
N SER A 211 23.36 11.92 5.96
CA SER A 211 24.14 13.14 5.75
C SER A 211 23.28 14.39 5.47
N LEU A 212 21.98 14.21 5.25
CA LEU A 212 21.05 15.31 5.00
C LEU A 212 20.52 15.85 6.35
N VAL A 213 21.19 16.86 6.89
CA VAL A 213 20.89 17.39 8.22
C VAL A 213 19.62 18.25 8.22
N ARG A 214 19.33 18.95 7.12
CA ARG A 214 18.22 19.89 6.99
C ARG A 214 17.50 19.68 5.65
N PRO A 215 16.58 18.73 5.59
CA PRO A 215 15.84 18.44 4.37
C PRO A 215 15.03 19.64 3.85
N ASP A 216 14.52 20.48 4.76
CA ASP A 216 13.73 21.67 4.41
C ASP A 216 14.48 22.67 3.52
N ASP A 217 15.81 22.71 3.59
CA ASP A 217 16.63 23.61 2.76
C ASP A 217 16.53 23.28 1.26
N TYR A 218 15.95 22.15 0.88
CA TYR A 218 15.85 21.64 -0.49
C TYR A 218 14.41 21.49 -1.00
N MET A 219 13.41 21.91 -0.21
CA MET A 219 12.00 21.75 -0.59
C MET A 219 11.54 22.72 -1.69
N ASP A 220 12.26 23.81 -1.89
CA ASP A 220 11.93 24.84 -2.90
C ASP A 220 12.62 24.60 -4.26
N THR A 221 13.31 23.46 -4.43
CA THR A 221 14.01 23.07 -5.67
C THR A 221 13.18 22.11 -6.49
#